data_ff879d6ef06afaf5369fe0417819d5e9
#
_entry.id   ff879d6ef06afaf5369fe0417819d5e9
#
_cell.length_a   1.000
_cell.length_b   1.000
_cell.length_c   1.000
_cell.angle_alpha   90.00
_cell.angle_beta   90.00
_cell.angle_gamma   90.00
#
_symmetry.space_group_name_H-M   'P 1'
#
loop_
_entity.id
_entity.type
_entity.pdbx_description
1 polymer ?
#
loop_
_entity_poly.entity_id
_entity_poly.type
_entity_poly.pdbx_seq_one_letter_code
_entity_poly.pdbx_strand_id
1 'polypeptide(L)'
;MEHDHIATAPTETATRARTRRAILDAAVTVLSANHGASLADVAEAAGVGRTTVHRYFAERSDLVAALGADVRERLQEATVRARVDDGPAPKALERLCLEYFELGDRLMLLFDVPQFLSWAGFEEETDSDRVLVRLIERGQAEGTVDAEADAEWLQNVLWSLLYAAWMQARDYGTPRHTALTSCLHTVRKAMAAS
;
A
#
# COMPACT_ATOMS: atom_id res chain seq x y z
N MET A 1 -35.07 39.66 -13.64
CA MET A 1 -33.66 39.42 -13.91
C MET A 1 -33.17 38.40 -12.87
N GLU A 2 -33.07 37.21 -13.33
CA GLU A 2 -32.73 35.98 -12.66
C GLU A 2 -31.25 35.95 -12.35
N HIS A 3 -30.85 35.65 -11.12
CA HIS A 3 -29.57 35.02 -10.83
C HIS A 3 -29.78 34.08 -9.66
N ASP A 4 -30.36 32.95 -9.97
CA ASP A 4 -30.25 31.77 -9.13
C ASP A 4 -29.09 30.96 -9.68
N HIS A 5 -27.96 30.90 -8.98
CA HIS A 5 -26.86 30.04 -9.33
C HIS A 5 -26.50 29.13 -8.15
N ILE A 6 -27.23 28.06 -8.09
CA ILE A 6 -27.03 26.93 -7.20
C ILE A 6 -25.73 26.22 -7.60
N ALA A 7 -24.69 26.36 -6.80
CA ALA A 7 -23.49 25.55 -6.85
C ALA A 7 -23.30 24.78 -5.54
N THR A 8 -24.19 23.81 -5.24
CA THR A 8 -24.17 23.03 -3.99
C THR A 8 -23.72 21.58 -4.16
N ALA A 9 -23.50 21.07 -5.35
CA ALA A 9 -23.13 19.69 -5.62
C ALA A 9 -21.66 19.31 -5.24
N PRO A 10 -20.62 20.15 -5.42
CA PRO A 10 -19.24 19.78 -5.13
C PRO A 10 -18.96 19.59 -3.63
N THR A 11 -19.63 20.31 -2.75
CA THR A 11 -19.34 20.35 -1.31
C THR A 11 -19.79 19.06 -0.60
N GLU A 12 -20.92 18.52 -0.97
CA GLU A 12 -21.45 17.28 -0.39
C GLU A 12 -20.59 16.08 -0.79
N THR A 13 -20.17 16.00 -2.04
CA THR A 13 -19.28 14.97 -2.57
C THR A 13 -17.92 14.99 -1.88
N ALA A 14 -17.32 16.17 -1.69
CA ALA A 14 -16.03 16.33 -1.02
C ALA A 14 -16.10 15.96 0.48
N THR A 15 -17.19 16.30 1.16
CA THR A 15 -17.40 15.91 2.57
C THR A 15 -17.56 14.41 2.70
N ARG A 16 -18.29 13.78 1.78
CA ARG A 16 -18.48 12.32 1.76
C ARG A 16 -17.14 11.60 1.55
N ALA A 17 -16.32 12.05 0.62
CA ALA A 17 -14.99 11.51 0.36
C ALA A 17 -14.07 11.65 1.58
N ARG A 18 -14.07 12.80 2.26
CA ARG A 18 -13.29 13.01 3.48
C ARG A 18 -13.72 12.07 4.61
N THR A 19 -15.02 11.90 4.83
CA THR A 19 -15.53 10.99 5.87
C THR A 19 -15.13 9.54 5.54
N ARG A 20 -15.29 9.12 4.28
CA ARG A 20 -14.86 7.78 3.86
C ARG A 20 -13.36 7.56 4.11
N ARG A 21 -12.55 8.55 3.78
CA ARG A 21 -11.09 8.51 4.03
C ARG A 21 -10.78 8.37 5.51
N ALA A 22 -11.40 9.18 6.38
CA ALA A 22 -11.20 9.11 7.82
C ALA A 22 -11.57 7.73 8.40
N ILE A 23 -12.64 7.11 7.90
CA ILE A 23 -13.02 5.75 8.30
C ILE A 23 -11.97 4.73 7.86
N LEU A 24 -11.45 4.82 6.63
CA LEU A 24 -10.40 3.91 6.14
C LEU A 24 -9.08 4.08 6.92
N ASP A 25 -8.68 5.31 7.23
CA ASP A 25 -7.47 5.59 8.00
C ASP A 25 -7.59 5.03 9.44
N ALA A 26 -8.74 5.21 10.09
CA ALA A 26 -9.02 4.61 11.39
C ALA A 26 -9.04 3.07 11.32
N ALA A 27 -9.62 2.51 10.25
CA ALA A 27 -9.67 1.06 10.06
C ALA A 27 -8.28 0.44 9.93
N VAL A 28 -7.34 1.10 9.24
CA VAL A 28 -5.93 0.65 9.20
C VAL A 28 -5.38 0.52 10.61
N THR A 29 -5.49 1.58 11.43
CA THR A 29 -4.97 1.59 12.80
C THR A 29 -5.60 0.51 13.67
N VAL A 30 -6.93 0.40 13.62
CA VAL A 30 -7.69 -0.55 14.47
C VAL A 30 -7.40 -2.00 14.05
N LEU A 31 -7.41 -2.29 12.75
CA LEU A 31 -7.18 -3.65 12.25
C LEU A 31 -5.72 -4.07 12.37
N SER A 32 -4.75 -3.17 12.31
CA SER A 32 -3.34 -3.48 12.58
C SER A 32 -3.12 -3.87 14.05
N ALA A 33 -3.87 -3.28 14.98
CA ALA A 33 -3.80 -3.61 16.40
C ALA A 33 -4.64 -4.87 16.76
N ASN A 34 -5.78 -5.06 16.11
CA ASN A 34 -6.69 -6.18 16.30
C ASN A 34 -7.38 -6.57 15.00
N HIS A 35 -6.88 -7.61 14.34
CA HIS A 35 -7.44 -8.11 13.08
C HIS A 35 -8.91 -8.54 13.17
N GLY A 36 -9.41 -8.84 14.36
CA GLY A 36 -10.82 -9.21 14.63
C GLY A 36 -11.74 -8.01 14.93
N ALA A 37 -11.25 -6.78 14.91
CA ALA A 37 -12.02 -5.61 15.28
C ALA A 37 -13.28 -5.43 14.43
N SER A 38 -14.33 -4.89 15.08
CA SER A 38 -15.65 -4.68 14.49
C SER A 38 -15.78 -3.31 13.80
N LEU A 39 -16.85 -3.13 13.00
CA LEU A 39 -17.21 -1.82 12.46
C LEU A 39 -17.49 -0.78 13.56
N ALA A 40 -17.90 -1.23 14.75
CA ALA A 40 -18.13 -0.35 15.89
C ALA A 40 -16.82 0.21 16.44
N ASP A 41 -15.77 -0.62 16.54
CA ASP A 41 -14.42 -0.19 16.96
C ASP A 41 -13.83 0.81 15.98
N VAL A 42 -14.05 0.57 14.69
CA VAL A 42 -13.64 1.51 13.63
C VAL A 42 -14.41 2.83 13.70
N ALA A 43 -15.72 2.79 14.00
CA ALA A 43 -16.52 4.01 14.17
C ALA A 43 -16.03 4.87 15.33
N GLU A 44 -15.70 4.25 16.46
CA GLU A 44 -15.13 4.90 17.63
C GLU A 44 -13.79 5.56 17.30
N ALA A 45 -12.87 4.81 16.68
CA ALA A 45 -11.56 5.32 16.29
C ALA A 45 -11.63 6.44 15.24
N ALA A 46 -12.60 6.38 14.33
CA ALA A 46 -12.83 7.41 13.31
C ALA A 46 -13.55 8.66 13.88
N GLY A 47 -14.02 8.63 15.13
CA GLY A 47 -14.81 9.71 15.72
C GLY A 47 -16.16 9.94 15.05
N VAL A 48 -16.77 8.90 14.47
CA VAL A 48 -18.07 8.98 13.80
C VAL A 48 -19.10 8.02 14.42
N GLY A 49 -20.38 8.30 14.19
CA GLY A 49 -21.44 7.40 14.66
C GLY A 49 -21.44 6.05 13.92
N ARG A 50 -21.83 4.95 14.60
CA ARG A 50 -21.96 3.61 14.03
C ARG A 50 -22.83 3.59 12.75
N THR A 51 -23.96 4.32 12.79
CA THR A 51 -24.84 4.50 11.61
C THR A 51 -24.14 5.17 10.43
N THR A 52 -23.18 6.05 10.72
CA THR A 52 -22.36 6.67 9.66
C THR A 52 -21.48 5.63 9.00
N VAL A 53 -20.77 4.79 9.78
CA VAL A 53 -19.94 3.73 9.22
C VAL A 53 -20.79 2.74 8.41
N HIS A 54 -21.93 2.28 8.93
CA HIS A 54 -22.82 1.37 8.21
C HIS A 54 -23.38 1.95 6.91
N ARG A 55 -23.49 3.26 6.78
CA ARG A 55 -23.90 3.91 5.53
C ARG A 55 -22.81 3.83 4.44
N TYR A 56 -21.53 3.74 4.81
CA TYR A 56 -20.41 3.59 3.88
C TYR A 56 -20.05 2.12 3.64
N PHE A 57 -20.16 1.29 4.66
CA PHE A 57 -19.78 -0.11 4.67
C PHE A 57 -20.84 -0.89 5.42
N ALA A 58 -21.71 -1.59 4.70
CA ALA A 58 -22.83 -2.32 5.29
C ALA A 58 -22.32 -3.47 6.16
N GLU A 59 -21.26 -4.14 5.70
CA GLU A 59 -20.61 -5.25 6.38
C GLU A 59 -19.11 -5.01 6.52
N ARG A 60 -18.47 -5.82 7.39
CA ARG A 60 -17.02 -5.79 7.57
C ARG A 60 -16.27 -6.16 6.28
N SER A 61 -16.82 -7.07 5.49
CA SER A 61 -16.30 -7.45 4.17
C SER A 61 -16.20 -6.24 3.23
N ASP A 62 -17.19 -5.34 3.23
CA ASP A 62 -17.18 -4.13 2.40
C ASP A 62 -16.05 -3.17 2.82
N LEU A 63 -15.81 -3.06 4.14
CA LEU A 63 -14.71 -2.25 4.67
C LEU A 63 -13.36 -2.83 4.26
N VAL A 64 -13.19 -4.13 4.44
CA VAL A 64 -11.97 -4.86 4.03
C VAL A 64 -11.76 -4.67 2.53
N ALA A 65 -12.89 -4.73 1.75
CA ALA A 65 -12.95 -4.47 0.34
C ALA A 65 -12.42 -3.09 -0.01
N ALA A 66 -12.87 -2.14 0.61
CA ALA A 66 -12.46 -0.77 0.35
C ALA A 66 -11.01 -0.49 0.79
N LEU A 67 -10.52 -1.16 1.83
CA LEU A 67 -9.12 -1.06 2.26
C LEU A 67 -8.15 -1.60 1.21
N GLY A 68 -8.43 -2.76 0.61
CA GLY A 68 -7.57 -3.29 -0.44
C GLY A 68 -7.58 -2.40 -1.70
N ALA A 69 -8.73 -1.85 -2.09
CA ALA A 69 -8.80 -0.86 -3.16
C ALA A 69 -7.97 0.40 -2.84
N ASP A 70 -8.03 0.91 -1.60
CA ASP A 70 -7.21 2.05 -1.14
C ASP A 70 -5.71 1.72 -1.18
N VAL A 71 -5.32 0.50 -0.80
CA VAL A 71 -3.91 0.07 -0.87
C VAL A 71 -3.43 0.00 -2.32
N ARG A 72 -4.23 -0.57 -3.22
CA ARG A 72 -3.89 -0.65 -4.65
C ARG A 72 -3.72 0.74 -5.26
N GLU A 73 -4.64 1.67 -5.00
CA GLU A 73 -4.55 3.05 -5.45
C GLU A 73 -3.25 3.71 -4.96
N ARG A 74 -2.91 3.54 -3.68
CA ARG A 74 -1.67 4.09 -3.11
C ARG A 74 -0.39 3.46 -3.65
N LEU A 75 -0.41 2.16 -3.95
CA LEU A 75 0.72 1.50 -4.63
C LEU A 75 0.93 2.10 -6.02
N GLN A 76 -0.15 2.33 -6.78
CA GLN A 76 -0.06 2.98 -8.09
C GLN A 76 0.50 4.41 -7.97
N GLU A 77 -0.02 5.21 -7.04
CA GLU A 77 0.49 6.56 -6.78
C GLU A 77 1.97 6.55 -6.38
N ALA A 78 2.38 5.63 -5.49
CA ALA A 78 3.77 5.45 -5.06
C ALA A 78 4.67 5.07 -6.23
N THR A 79 4.21 4.19 -7.11
CA THR A 79 4.91 3.79 -8.33
C THR A 79 5.14 4.98 -9.27
N VAL A 80 4.12 5.82 -9.45
CA VAL A 80 4.23 7.06 -10.24
C VAL A 80 5.26 8.02 -9.62
N ARG A 81 5.20 8.22 -8.29
CA ARG A 81 6.17 9.08 -7.59
C ARG A 81 7.61 8.54 -7.68
N ALA A 82 7.77 7.22 -7.67
CA ALA A 82 9.07 6.56 -7.81
C ALA A 82 9.71 6.76 -9.18
N ARG A 83 8.92 7.17 -10.20
CA ARG A 83 9.40 7.37 -11.59
C ARG A 83 10.24 6.19 -12.04
N VAL A 84 9.61 5.01 -12.06
CA VAL A 84 10.29 3.73 -12.27
C VAL A 84 11.03 3.62 -13.61
N ASP A 85 10.62 4.41 -14.60
CA ASP A 85 11.23 4.43 -15.94
C ASP A 85 12.46 5.34 -16.02
N ASP A 86 12.72 6.17 -15.00
CA ASP A 86 13.80 7.14 -15.00
C ASP A 86 15.12 6.53 -14.48
N GLY A 87 16.15 6.54 -15.33
CA GLY A 87 17.52 6.13 -14.98
C GLY A 87 17.71 4.62 -14.82
N PRO A 88 18.88 4.19 -14.32
CA PRO A 88 19.21 2.77 -14.17
C PRO A 88 18.25 2.03 -13.24
N ALA A 89 17.95 0.77 -13.54
CA ALA A 89 17.00 -0.06 -12.78
C ALA A 89 17.32 -0.13 -11.26
N PRO A 90 18.56 -0.29 -10.79
CA PRO A 90 18.84 -0.30 -9.34
C PRO A 90 18.44 0.99 -8.63
N LYS A 91 18.57 2.15 -9.28
CA LYS A 91 18.14 3.43 -8.72
C LYS A 91 16.63 3.60 -8.72
N ALA A 92 15.96 3.09 -9.74
CA ALA A 92 14.50 3.05 -9.78
C ALA A 92 13.94 2.11 -8.70
N LEU A 93 14.53 0.93 -8.50
CA LEU A 93 14.19 0.00 -7.40
C LEU A 93 14.37 0.65 -6.03
N GLU A 94 15.48 1.39 -5.82
CA GLU A 94 15.72 2.11 -4.57
C GLU A 94 14.61 3.14 -4.30
N ARG A 95 14.24 3.96 -5.30
CA ARG A 95 13.15 4.93 -5.18
C ARG A 95 11.80 4.25 -4.89
N LEU A 96 11.52 3.15 -5.59
CA LEU A 96 10.29 2.39 -5.39
C LEU A 96 10.20 1.81 -3.98
N CYS A 97 11.29 1.25 -3.46
CA CYS A 97 11.36 0.78 -2.07
C CYS A 97 11.10 1.91 -1.06
N LEU A 98 11.64 3.12 -1.30
CA LEU A 98 11.39 4.29 -0.45
C LEU A 98 9.89 4.63 -0.42
N GLU A 99 9.27 4.74 -1.60
CA GLU A 99 7.84 5.05 -1.72
C GLU A 99 6.95 3.97 -1.10
N TYR A 100 7.26 2.69 -1.31
CA TYR A 100 6.50 1.58 -0.73
C TYR A 100 6.68 1.51 0.78
N PHE A 101 7.87 1.83 1.30
CA PHE A 101 8.12 1.85 2.75
C PHE A 101 7.24 2.88 3.48
N GLU A 102 6.93 4.01 2.84
CA GLU A 102 6.03 5.02 3.41
C GLU A 102 4.58 4.56 3.53
N LEU A 103 4.16 3.52 2.79
CA LEU A 103 2.82 2.94 2.90
C LEU A 103 2.64 2.07 4.16
N GLY A 104 3.73 1.58 4.74
CA GLY A 104 3.87 0.96 6.06
C GLY A 104 2.69 0.10 6.49
N ASP A 105 1.95 0.56 7.50
CA ASP A 105 0.86 -0.19 8.15
C ASP A 105 -0.23 -0.67 7.18
N ARG A 106 -0.47 0.07 6.08
CA ARG A 106 -1.45 -0.34 5.06
C ARG A 106 -1.01 -1.60 4.31
N LEU A 107 0.27 -1.66 3.94
CA LEU A 107 0.82 -2.84 3.27
C LEU A 107 0.97 -4.01 4.23
N MET A 108 1.34 -3.74 5.49
CA MET A 108 1.41 -4.80 6.50
C MET A 108 0.07 -5.51 6.69
N LEU A 109 -1.06 -4.80 6.62
CA LEU A 109 -2.38 -5.43 6.67
C LEU A 109 -2.60 -6.49 5.57
N LEU A 110 -1.99 -6.32 4.39
CA LEU A 110 -2.06 -7.31 3.32
C LEU A 110 -1.35 -8.62 3.69
N PHE A 111 -0.25 -8.52 4.44
CA PHE A 111 0.51 -9.70 4.87
C PHE A 111 -0.08 -10.32 6.14
N ASP A 112 -0.58 -9.50 7.07
CA ASP A 112 -1.05 -9.94 8.37
C ASP A 112 -2.50 -10.49 8.35
N VAL A 113 -3.30 -10.12 7.34
CA VAL A 113 -4.71 -10.52 7.24
C VAL A 113 -4.94 -11.36 5.98
N PRO A 114 -4.98 -12.71 6.10
CA PRO A 114 -5.13 -13.62 4.95
C PRO A 114 -6.35 -13.31 4.05
N GLN A 115 -7.43 -12.74 4.63
CA GLN A 115 -8.62 -12.37 3.86
C GLN A 115 -8.36 -11.27 2.83
N PHE A 116 -7.30 -10.46 2.99
CA PHE A 116 -6.92 -9.47 1.98
C PHE A 116 -6.35 -10.12 0.72
N LEU A 117 -5.66 -11.25 0.85
CA LEU A 117 -5.09 -11.99 -0.28
C LEU A 117 -6.13 -12.80 -1.06
N SER A 118 -7.16 -13.33 -0.36
CA SER A 118 -8.25 -14.09 -0.98
C SER A 118 -9.33 -13.20 -1.60
N TRP A 119 -9.09 -11.90 -1.63
CA TRP A 119 -10.11 -10.95 -1.96
C TRP A 119 -10.11 -10.57 -3.44
N ALA A 120 -11.32 -10.50 -4.02
CA ALA A 120 -11.59 -10.37 -5.45
C ALA A 120 -10.85 -9.25 -6.21
N GLY A 121 -10.13 -8.38 -5.53
CA GLY A 121 -9.31 -7.34 -6.16
C GLY A 121 -7.85 -7.73 -6.44
N PHE A 122 -7.35 -8.84 -5.86
CA PHE A 122 -5.96 -9.30 -6.06
C PHE A 122 -5.88 -10.62 -6.87
N GLU A 123 -7.02 -11.21 -7.23
CA GLU A 123 -7.06 -12.42 -8.06
C GLU A 123 -6.81 -12.11 -9.55
N GLU A 124 -7.11 -10.90 -10.01
CA GLU A 124 -6.77 -10.44 -11.35
C GLU A 124 -5.56 -9.54 -11.29
N GLU A 125 -4.42 -10.04 -11.78
CA GLU A 125 -3.19 -9.29 -11.90
C GLU A 125 -3.37 -8.19 -12.97
N THR A 126 -3.19 -6.92 -12.56
CA THR A 126 -3.25 -5.79 -13.47
C THR A 126 -1.85 -5.44 -13.99
N ASP A 127 -1.78 -4.67 -15.08
CA ASP A 127 -0.49 -4.12 -15.57
C ASP A 127 0.26 -3.33 -14.51
N SER A 128 -0.46 -2.69 -13.58
CA SER A 128 0.15 -1.98 -12.45
C SER A 128 0.79 -2.92 -11.43
N ASP A 129 0.23 -4.12 -11.25
CA ASP A 129 0.78 -5.11 -10.31
C ASP A 129 2.11 -5.68 -10.84
N ARG A 130 2.31 -5.70 -12.16
CA ARG A 130 3.54 -6.17 -12.81
C ARG A 130 4.66 -5.14 -12.93
N VAL A 131 4.47 -3.91 -12.48
CA VAL A 131 5.49 -2.85 -12.62
C VAL A 131 6.83 -3.24 -11.98
N LEU A 132 6.78 -3.86 -10.79
CA LEU A 132 7.99 -4.27 -10.10
C LEU A 132 8.73 -5.40 -10.84
N VAL A 133 7.99 -6.40 -11.35
CA VAL A 133 8.58 -7.46 -12.17
C VAL A 133 9.26 -6.87 -13.40
N ARG A 134 8.55 -6.02 -14.17
CA ARG A 134 9.14 -5.35 -15.36
C ARG A 134 10.38 -4.52 -15.03
N LEU A 135 10.40 -3.86 -13.88
CA LEU A 135 11.56 -3.09 -13.45
C LEU A 135 12.76 -4.02 -13.14
N ILE A 136 12.51 -5.17 -12.52
CA ILE A 136 13.54 -6.21 -12.29
C ILE A 136 14.04 -6.76 -13.61
N GLU A 137 13.14 -7.18 -14.53
CA GLU A 137 13.48 -7.67 -15.87
C GLU A 137 14.31 -6.65 -16.67
N ARG A 138 13.98 -5.36 -16.57
CA ARG A 138 14.79 -4.29 -17.15
C ARG A 138 16.19 -4.27 -16.56
N GLY A 139 16.33 -4.39 -15.23
CA GLY A 139 17.63 -4.44 -14.56
C GLY A 139 18.47 -5.66 -14.98
N GLN A 140 17.82 -6.81 -15.20
CA GLN A 140 18.45 -8.01 -15.75
C GLN A 140 18.96 -7.77 -17.18
N ALA A 141 18.14 -7.15 -18.02
CA ALA A 141 18.54 -6.78 -19.38
C ALA A 141 19.67 -5.72 -19.42
N GLU A 142 19.71 -4.81 -18.44
CA GLU A 142 20.80 -3.84 -18.25
C GLU A 142 22.09 -4.48 -17.67
N GLY A 143 22.05 -5.75 -17.23
CA GLY A 143 23.15 -6.43 -16.55
C GLY A 143 23.45 -5.87 -15.15
N THR A 144 22.49 -5.22 -14.51
CA THR A 144 22.61 -4.58 -13.18
C THR A 144 21.88 -5.35 -12.09
N VAL A 145 20.98 -6.25 -12.47
CA VAL A 145 20.26 -7.19 -11.59
C VAL A 145 20.62 -8.60 -12.03
N ASP A 146 20.68 -9.52 -11.06
CA ASP A 146 20.99 -10.93 -11.30
C ASP A 146 20.01 -11.54 -12.30
N ALA A 147 20.54 -11.97 -13.46
CA ALA A 147 19.77 -12.57 -14.53
C ALA A 147 19.58 -14.09 -14.38
N GLU A 148 20.26 -14.73 -13.43
CA GLU A 148 20.06 -16.17 -13.13
C GLU A 148 18.86 -16.39 -12.22
N ALA A 149 18.44 -15.37 -11.46
CA ALA A 149 17.28 -15.42 -10.59
C ALA A 149 16.00 -15.04 -11.35
N ASP A 150 14.92 -15.75 -11.07
CA ASP A 150 13.59 -15.43 -11.59
C ASP A 150 13.08 -14.08 -11.09
N ALA A 151 12.52 -13.25 -11.97
CA ALA A 151 12.10 -11.89 -11.64
C ALA A 151 10.94 -11.84 -10.61
N GLU A 152 10.01 -12.81 -10.67
CA GLU A 152 8.91 -12.92 -9.70
C GLU A 152 9.44 -13.38 -8.33
N TRP A 153 10.45 -14.24 -8.32
CA TRP A 153 11.16 -14.61 -7.10
C TRP A 153 11.84 -13.38 -6.47
N LEU A 154 12.55 -12.58 -7.24
CA LEU A 154 13.20 -11.36 -6.76
C LEU A 154 12.18 -10.33 -6.26
N GLN A 155 11.01 -10.23 -6.89
CA GLN A 155 9.89 -9.44 -6.40
C GLN A 155 9.46 -9.92 -5.00
N ASN A 156 9.29 -11.23 -4.80
CA ASN A 156 8.91 -11.81 -3.51
C ASN A 156 9.98 -11.55 -2.43
N VAL A 157 11.26 -11.62 -2.80
CA VAL A 157 12.37 -11.26 -1.90
C VAL A 157 12.27 -9.79 -1.48
N LEU A 158 12.01 -8.87 -2.42
CA LEU A 158 11.86 -7.44 -2.12
C LEU A 158 10.69 -7.19 -1.15
N TRP A 159 9.53 -7.78 -1.39
CA TRP A 159 8.38 -7.67 -0.48
C TRP A 159 8.70 -8.22 0.91
N SER A 160 9.41 -9.35 0.99
CA SER A 160 9.82 -9.94 2.27
C SER A 160 10.78 -9.02 3.05
N LEU A 161 11.70 -8.36 2.35
CA LEU A 161 12.64 -7.42 2.96
C LEU A 161 11.94 -6.12 3.43
N LEU A 162 10.98 -5.61 2.67
CA LEU A 162 10.15 -4.49 3.11
C LEU A 162 9.31 -4.86 4.34
N TYR A 163 8.68 -6.02 4.33
CA TYR A 163 7.91 -6.52 5.48
C TYR A 163 8.79 -6.64 6.74
N ALA A 164 9.99 -7.23 6.60
CA ALA A 164 10.95 -7.32 7.71
C ALA A 164 11.33 -5.93 8.26
N ALA A 165 11.53 -4.93 7.38
CA ALA A 165 11.85 -3.58 7.80
C ALA A 165 10.68 -2.89 8.53
N TRP A 166 9.46 -3.09 8.08
CA TRP A 166 8.27 -2.59 8.78
C TRP A 166 8.10 -3.24 10.16
N MET A 167 8.25 -4.57 10.25
CA MET A 167 8.24 -5.29 11.53
C MET A 167 9.30 -4.74 12.49
N GLN A 168 10.52 -4.53 12.01
CA GLN A 168 11.60 -3.96 12.82
C GLN A 168 11.24 -2.58 13.38
N ALA A 169 10.60 -1.74 12.56
CA ALA A 169 10.20 -0.40 12.99
C ALA A 169 8.99 -0.43 13.94
N ARG A 170 7.98 -1.28 13.68
CA ARG A 170 6.74 -1.34 14.45
C ARG A 170 6.89 -2.12 15.76
N ASP A 171 7.45 -3.32 15.69
CA ASP A 171 7.38 -4.29 16.79
C ASP A 171 8.65 -4.31 17.66
N TYR A 172 9.79 -3.96 17.07
CA TYR A 172 11.08 -3.99 17.77
C TYR A 172 11.65 -2.60 18.10
N GLY A 173 10.92 -1.53 17.79
CA GLY A 173 11.31 -0.17 18.14
C GLY A 173 12.54 0.36 17.38
N THR A 174 12.93 -0.29 16.28
CA THR A 174 14.02 0.21 15.44
C THR A 174 13.60 1.53 14.78
N PRO A 175 14.41 2.59 14.82
CA PRO A 175 14.08 3.82 14.11
C PRO A 175 13.81 3.56 12.63
N ARG A 176 12.70 4.13 12.09
CA ARG A 176 12.26 3.90 10.70
C ARG A 176 13.37 4.05 9.66
N HIS A 177 14.20 5.12 9.80
CA HIS A 177 15.30 5.36 8.88
C HIS A 177 16.37 4.25 8.94
N THR A 178 16.64 3.67 10.13
CA THR A 178 17.57 2.57 10.29
C THR A 178 17.05 1.30 9.65
N ALA A 179 15.78 0.96 9.89
CA ALA A 179 15.13 -0.20 9.28
C ALA A 179 15.13 -0.09 7.74
N LEU A 180 14.79 1.07 7.21
CA LEU A 180 14.79 1.34 5.77
C LEU A 180 16.21 1.25 5.17
N THR A 181 17.21 1.83 5.83
CA THR A 181 18.61 1.76 5.38
C THR A 181 19.08 0.32 5.29
N SER A 182 18.76 -0.51 6.30
CA SER A 182 19.08 -1.94 6.31
C SER A 182 18.38 -2.69 5.19
N CYS A 183 17.10 -2.39 4.95
CA CYS A 183 16.33 -2.95 3.85
C CYS A 183 16.99 -2.63 2.49
N LEU A 184 17.23 -1.37 2.19
CA LEU A 184 17.84 -0.92 0.94
C LEU A 184 19.24 -1.52 0.72
N HIS A 185 20.04 -1.65 1.79
CA HIS A 185 21.33 -2.31 1.71
C HIS A 185 21.20 -3.79 1.33
N THR A 186 20.23 -4.49 1.94
CA THR A 186 19.99 -5.91 1.68
C THR A 186 19.40 -6.13 0.28
N VAL A 187 18.45 -5.31 -0.13
CA VAL A 187 17.86 -5.35 -1.50
C VAL A 187 18.97 -5.21 -2.55
N ARG A 188 19.85 -4.20 -2.39
CA ARG A 188 20.97 -4.02 -3.34
C ARG A 188 21.87 -5.24 -3.43
N LYS A 189 22.17 -5.89 -2.31
CA LYS A 189 23.01 -7.10 -2.30
C LYS A 189 22.29 -8.32 -2.88
N ALA A 190 21.02 -8.50 -2.53
CA ALA A 190 20.23 -9.65 -2.97
C ALA A 190 19.93 -9.61 -4.46
N MET A 191 19.90 -8.42 -5.07
CA MET A 191 19.55 -8.23 -6.48
C MET A 191 20.77 -7.93 -7.38
N ALA A 192 21.97 -7.77 -6.81
CA ALA A 192 23.14 -7.42 -7.62
C ALA A 192 23.49 -8.52 -8.60
N ALA A 193 23.80 -8.16 -9.84
CA ALA A 193 24.44 -9.07 -10.79
C ALA A 193 25.78 -9.58 -10.21
N SER A 194 26.11 -10.83 -10.50
CA SER A 194 27.33 -11.52 -10.05
C SER A 194 28.57 -11.02 -10.81
#